data_50e403366f1b033b6e47d846651d9ac0
#
_entry.id   50e403366f1b033b6e47d846651d9ac0
#
_cell.length_a   1.000
_cell.length_b   1.000
_cell.length_c   1.000
_cell.angle_alpha   90.00
_cell.angle_beta   90.00
_cell.angle_gamma   90.00
#
_symmetry.space_group_name_H-M   'P 1'
#
loop_
_entity.id
_entity.type
_entity.pdbx_description
1 polymer ?
#
loop_
_entity_poly.entity_id
_entity_poly.type
_entity_poly.pdbx_seq_one_letter_code
_entity_poly.pdbx_strand_id
1 'polypeptide(L)'
;MGNNTFKSLTKLLDNRIHYVISHNTESKSDNDQVIYFDTLSEALIQANKNNAKISVIGGVQLIYDTLNIAHTIYTKITMYHSIVPLSVESDPDNVYFDFTKVPHHFILSSKNLGEFFGGCNIHTYTYTHPEYEYLNLIQDILCDGKLTQNRTGVNTITKVGCTLRIPLASNVLPVLTTKKVNYNHIVTELLWFLNGDTNSKTLSTQGVKIWDDNTTREFHANRINKLVTTYGSERVKDDIKIIEQYNEGDAGPIYHHQWRHWGAEYVNCDTIYTTGIDQIKRVIEQINIVKNDPLSPEGRRLIVSAWNVSDLDKMVLNPCHTLFQFHVLDGTLSCTLYQRSGDVGLGIPYNITSYALLTHIIATIAGLVPKELVIFIANAHIYTDHVTQLTMQQTREPMVWPTLLINKIQDIDNLTENDITVLNYKSHSHIKMKMAV
;
A
#
# COMPACT_ATOMS: atom_id res chain seq x y z
N MET A 1 -2.86 31.66 -9.26
CA MET A 1 -4.07 32.17 -8.57
C MET A 1 -5.19 32.41 -9.57
N GLY A 2 -6.44 32.46 -9.13
CA GLY A 2 -7.57 32.82 -9.98
C GLY A 2 -7.56 34.31 -10.36
N ASN A 3 -8.16 34.67 -11.50
CA ASN A 3 -8.16 36.04 -12.03
C ASN A 3 -8.79 37.07 -11.06
N ASN A 4 -9.88 36.71 -10.38
CA ASN A 4 -10.52 37.61 -9.42
C ASN A 4 -9.61 37.87 -8.21
N THR A 5 -8.93 36.87 -7.71
CA THR A 5 -7.94 36.99 -6.64
C THR A 5 -6.75 37.85 -7.10
N PHE A 6 -6.28 37.65 -8.34
CA PHE A 6 -5.20 38.47 -8.89
C PHE A 6 -5.58 39.95 -8.97
N LYS A 7 -6.79 40.27 -9.47
CA LYS A 7 -7.32 41.64 -9.56
C LYS A 7 -7.52 42.31 -8.19
N SER A 8 -7.66 41.55 -7.12
CA SER A 8 -7.79 42.10 -5.75
C SER A 8 -6.44 42.44 -5.10
N LEU A 9 -5.32 42.02 -5.70
CA LEU A 9 -4.00 42.41 -5.20
C LEU A 9 -3.74 43.90 -5.40
N THR A 10 -3.37 44.58 -4.35
CA THR A 10 -3.01 45.99 -4.40
C THR A 10 -1.64 46.23 -5.04
N LYS A 11 -0.75 45.22 -5.00
CA LYS A 11 0.57 45.21 -5.66
C LYS A 11 0.98 43.77 -5.96
N LEU A 12 1.87 43.58 -6.93
CA LEU A 12 2.50 42.29 -7.19
C LEU A 12 3.38 41.88 -6.00
N LEU A 13 3.42 40.58 -5.74
CA LEU A 13 4.26 40.01 -4.69
C LEU A 13 5.73 40.04 -5.14
N ASP A 14 6.60 40.56 -4.32
CA ASP A 14 8.03 40.75 -4.62
C ASP A 14 8.73 39.39 -4.88
N ASN A 15 9.65 39.36 -5.83
CA ASN A 15 10.49 38.21 -6.19
C ASN A 15 9.68 36.94 -6.58
N ARG A 16 8.53 37.11 -7.20
CA ARG A 16 7.65 35.99 -7.62
C ARG A 16 7.14 36.23 -9.03
N ILE A 17 6.97 35.11 -9.75
CA ILE A 17 6.20 35.08 -11.02
C ILE A 17 4.77 34.72 -10.66
N HIS A 18 3.81 35.45 -11.18
CA HIS A 18 2.38 35.26 -10.92
C HIS A 18 1.77 34.47 -12.08
N TYR A 19 1.37 33.24 -11.84
CA TYR A 19 0.59 32.46 -12.75
C TYR A 19 -0.90 32.70 -12.49
N VAL A 20 -1.58 33.28 -13.45
CA VAL A 20 -2.99 33.64 -13.33
C VAL A 20 -3.83 32.72 -14.20
N ILE A 21 -4.80 32.06 -13.58
CA ILE A 21 -5.75 31.17 -14.30
C ILE A 21 -6.94 32.01 -14.75
N SER A 22 -7.13 32.14 -16.07
CA SER A 22 -8.20 32.95 -16.66
C SER A 22 -8.55 32.45 -18.06
N HIS A 23 -9.82 32.21 -18.31
CA HIS A 23 -10.33 31.91 -19.65
C HIS A 23 -10.46 33.13 -20.56
N ASN A 24 -10.20 34.33 -20.05
CA ASN A 24 -10.27 35.57 -20.84
C ASN A 24 -8.83 35.99 -21.23
N THR A 25 -8.50 35.74 -22.50
CA THR A 25 -7.16 35.96 -23.06
C THR A 25 -6.87 37.42 -23.41
N GLU A 26 -7.84 38.36 -23.25
CA GLU A 26 -7.64 39.76 -23.55
C GLU A 26 -6.79 40.56 -22.56
N SER A 27 -6.45 39.96 -21.43
CA SER A 27 -5.65 40.58 -20.36
C SER A 27 -4.19 40.07 -20.31
N LYS A 28 -3.53 40.02 -21.47
CA LYS A 28 -2.07 39.83 -21.49
C LYS A 28 -1.40 41.08 -20.92
N SER A 29 -0.80 40.96 -19.74
CA SER A 29 0.03 42.05 -19.20
C SER A 29 1.40 41.99 -19.86
N ASP A 30 1.93 43.15 -20.22
CA ASP A 30 3.31 43.30 -20.72
C ASP A 30 4.39 43.18 -19.61
N ASN A 31 4.04 42.56 -18.50
CA ASN A 31 4.89 42.37 -17.35
C ASN A 31 5.43 40.94 -17.28
N ASP A 32 6.72 40.75 -17.39
CA ASP A 32 7.42 39.46 -17.32
C ASP A 32 7.18 38.69 -16.01
N GLN A 33 6.63 39.34 -14.99
CA GLN A 33 6.27 38.73 -13.73
C GLN A 33 4.86 38.12 -13.70
N VAL A 34 4.06 38.30 -14.77
CA VAL A 34 2.66 37.84 -14.83
C VAL A 34 2.45 36.99 -16.07
N ILE A 35 2.11 35.72 -15.89
CA ILE A 35 1.85 34.77 -16.98
C ILE A 35 0.43 34.22 -16.81
N TYR A 36 -0.37 34.33 -17.87
CA TYR A 36 -1.74 33.82 -17.91
C TYR A 36 -1.79 32.42 -18.50
N PHE A 37 -2.61 31.58 -17.92
CA PHE A 37 -2.91 30.22 -18.37
C PHE A 37 -4.42 30.02 -18.46
N ASP A 38 -4.86 29.27 -19.46
CA ASP A 38 -6.27 28.90 -19.61
C ASP A 38 -6.67 27.86 -18.58
N THR A 39 -5.75 26.98 -18.21
CA THR A 39 -6.02 25.90 -17.25
C THR A 39 -4.99 25.86 -16.12
N LEU A 40 -5.44 25.39 -14.96
CA LEU A 40 -4.58 25.12 -13.81
C LEU A 40 -3.51 24.07 -14.15
N SER A 41 -3.85 23.04 -14.91
CA SER A 41 -2.93 21.97 -15.31
C SER A 41 -1.72 22.51 -16.08
N GLU A 42 -1.94 23.41 -17.04
CA GLU A 42 -0.86 24.04 -17.82
C GLU A 42 0.06 24.85 -16.93
N ALA A 43 -0.50 25.64 -16.01
CA ALA A 43 0.28 26.43 -15.06
C ALA A 43 1.14 25.55 -14.17
N LEU A 44 0.60 24.46 -13.62
CA LEU A 44 1.34 23.51 -12.75
C LEU A 44 2.42 22.76 -13.53
N ILE A 45 2.15 22.33 -14.76
CA ILE A 45 3.15 21.67 -15.63
C ILE A 45 4.31 22.63 -15.94
N GLN A 46 4.00 23.89 -16.27
CA GLN A 46 5.04 24.89 -16.53
C GLN A 46 5.89 25.18 -15.30
N ALA A 47 5.28 25.32 -14.13
CA ALA A 47 5.98 25.53 -12.88
C ALA A 47 6.88 24.35 -12.50
N ASN A 48 6.41 23.13 -12.73
CA ASN A 48 7.19 21.92 -12.47
C ASN A 48 8.39 21.81 -13.43
N LYS A 49 8.23 22.15 -14.72
CA LYS A 49 9.35 22.22 -15.68
C LYS A 49 10.44 23.18 -15.21
N ASN A 50 10.06 24.26 -14.56
CA ASN A 50 10.98 25.27 -14.03
C ASN A 50 11.53 24.92 -12.63
N ASN A 51 11.19 23.76 -12.09
CA ASN A 51 11.54 23.32 -10.71
C ASN A 51 11.18 24.38 -9.65
N ALA A 52 10.04 25.04 -9.83
CA ALA A 52 9.63 26.18 -9.01
C ALA A 52 8.87 25.73 -7.77
N LYS A 53 9.10 26.44 -6.64
CA LYS A 53 8.20 26.35 -5.48
C LYS A 53 6.90 27.08 -5.80
N ILE A 54 5.77 26.40 -5.64
CA ILE A 54 4.46 26.93 -5.98
C ILE A 54 3.71 27.31 -4.70
N SER A 55 3.12 28.50 -4.72
CA SER A 55 2.13 28.94 -3.73
C SER A 55 0.80 29.17 -4.43
N VAL A 56 -0.24 28.45 -4.03
CA VAL A 56 -1.60 28.63 -4.56
C VAL A 56 -2.34 29.61 -3.67
N ILE A 57 -2.80 30.70 -4.26
CA ILE A 57 -3.57 31.75 -3.59
C ILE A 57 -4.88 31.91 -4.34
N GLY A 58 -6.01 31.75 -3.67
CA GLY A 58 -7.29 31.91 -4.33
C GLY A 58 -8.46 31.34 -3.55
N GLY A 59 -9.62 31.32 -4.20
CA GLY A 59 -10.83 30.76 -3.62
C GLY A 59 -10.75 29.24 -3.39
N VAL A 60 -11.65 28.75 -2.54
CA VAL A 60 -11.70 27.36 -2.09
C VAL A 60 -11.72 26.36 -3.24
N GLN A 61 -12.45 26.67 -4.33
CA GLN A 61 -12.51 25.80 -5.50
C GLN A 61 -11.16 25.61 -6.19
N LEU A 62 -10.38 26.68 -6.37
CA LEU A 62 -9.05 26.59 -6.96
C LEU A 62 -8.09 25.76 -6.08
N ILE A 63 -8.24 25.84 -4.76
CA ILE A 63 -7.47 25.02 -3.83
C ILE A 63 -7.83 23.53 -4.01
N TYR A 64 -9.12 23.18 -4.09
CA TYR A 64 -9.54 21.78 -4.33
C TYR A 64 -9.06 21.28 -5.69
N ASP A 65 -9.20 22.07 -6.73
CA ASP A 65 -8.75 21.70 -8.08
C ASP A 65 -7.23 21.47 -8.10
N THR A 66 -6.48 22.34 -7.36
CA THR A 66 -5.04 22.16 -7.21
C THR A 66 -4.70 20.88 -6.45
N LEU A 67 -5.37 20.59 -5.34
CA LEU A 67 -5.16 19.37 -4.56
C LEU A 67 -5.44 18.12 -5.39
N ASN A 68 -6.49 18.12 -6.20
CA ASN A 68 -6.86 17.00 -7.07
C ASN A 68 -5.83 16.71 -8.17
N ILE A 69 -5.08 17.73 -8.62
CA ILE A 69 -4.08 17.58 -9.68
C ILE A 69 -2.68 17.41 -9.07
N ALA A 70 -2.40 18.07 -7.95
CA ALA A 70 -1.08 18.16 -7.36
C ALA A 70 -0.45 16.79 -7.03
N HIS A 71 -1.25 15.78 -6.66
CA HIS A 71 -0.75 14.43 -6.39
C HIS A 71 -0.08 13.77 -7.60
N THR A 72 -0.39 14.21 -8.81
CA THR A 72 0.24 13.71 -10.05
C THR A 72 1.61 14.35 -10.33
N ILE A 73 1.98 15.38 -9.58
CA ILE A 73 3.16 16.22 -9.84
C ILE A 73 4.04 16.39 -8.60
N TYR A 74 3.44 16.48 -7.41
CA TYR A 74 4.12 16.81 -6.15
C TYR A 74 3.96 15.72 -5.11
N THR A 75 4.99 15.54 -4.28
CA THR A 75 5.02 14.56 -3.19
C THR A 75 4.80 15.20 -1.81
N LYS A 76 4.76 16.52 -1.74
CA LYS A 76 4.52 17.26 -0.50
C LYS A 76 3.70 18.52 -0.75
N ILE A 77 2.68 18.72 0.09
CA ILE A 77 1.84 19.92 0.10
C ILE A 77 1.81 20.49 1.53
N THR A 78 1.99 21.79 1.66
CA THR A 78 1.80 22.48 2.94
C THR A 78 0.64 23.46 2.80
N MET A 79 -0.36 23.32 3.66
CA MET A 79 -1.50 24.22 3.74
C MET A 79 -1.36 25.14 4.94
N TYR A 80 -1.55 26.43 4.72
CA TYR A 80 -1.60 27.44 5.77
C TYR A 80 -3.06 27.88 5.94
N HIS A 81 -3.62 27.66 7.11
CA HIS A 81 -4.98 28.04 7.46
C HIS A 81 -4.91 29.13 8.54
N SER A 82 -5.29 30.36 8.19
CA SER A 82 -5.35 31.48 9.13
C SER A 82 -6.73 31.53 9.79
N ILE A 83 -6.74 31.49 11.13
CA ILE A 83 -7.95 31.66 11.93
C ILE A 83 -7.99 33.12 12.40
N VAL A 84 -8.89 33.90 11.82
CA VAL A 84 -9.09 35.32 12.18
C VAL A 84 -10.07 35.38 13.36
N PRO A 85 -9.74 36.03 14.49
CA PRO A 85 -10.63 36.10 15.65
C PRO A 85 -11.74 37.17 15.48
N LEU A 86 -12.36 37.22 14.31
CA LEU A 86 -13.50 38.09 14.06
C LEU A 86 -14.77 37.27 14.13
N SER A 87 -15.79 37.76 14.86
CA SER A 87 -17.15 37.27 14.74
C SER A 87 -17.67 37.69 13.35
N VAL A 88 -17.47 36.83 12.36
CA VAL A 88 -18.08 37.02 11.05
C VAL A 88 -19.54 36.61 11.23
N GLU A 89 -20.46 37.55 11.13
CA GLU A 89 -21.89 37.22 10.94
C GLU A 89 -21.98 36.22 9.80
N SER A 90 -22.80 35.19 9.96
CA SER A 90 -22.96 34.12 8.97
C SER A 90 -23.42 34.69 7.63
N ASP A 91 -22.47 35.01 6.76
CA ASP A 91 -22.74 35.37 5.38
C ASP A 91 -23.03 34.08 4.62
N PRO A 92 -24.22 33.90 4.03
CA PRO A 92 -24.58 32.72 3.27
C PRO A 92 -23.67 32.48 2.06
N ASP A 93 -22.94 33.49 1.61
CA ASP A 93 -21.98 33.40 0.50
C ASP A 93 -20.56 33.01 0.93
N ASN A 94 -20.32 32.80 2.23
CA ASN A 94 -19.03 32.34 2.74
C ASN A 94 -18.76 30.89 2.39
N VAL A 95 -17.74 30.64 1.58
CA VAL A 95 -17.30 29.28 1.24
C VAL A 95 -16.18 28.86 2.18
N TYR A 96 -16.45 27.88 3.03
CA TYR A 96 -15.46 27.33 3.97
C TYR A 96 -14.67 26.18 3.33
N PHE A 97 -13.39 26.08 3.72
CA PHE A 97 -12.56 24.96 3.32
C PHE A 97 -12.92 23.71 4.13
N ASP A 98 -13.34 22.67 3.42
CA ASP A 98 -13.69 21.36 4.01
C ASP A 98 -12.48 20.42 3.92
N PHE A 99 -11.82 20.17 5.05
CA PHE A 99 -10.65 19.29 5.13
C PHE A 99 -10.94 17.84 4.76
N THR A 100 -12.20 17.41 4.78
CA THR A 100 -12.59 16.05 4.36
C THR A 100 -12.45 15.86 2.85
N LYS A 101 -12.39 16.96 2.10
CA LYS A 101 -12.19 16.96 0.64
C LYS A 101 -10.74 16.98 0.20
N VAL A 102 -9.78 16.96 1.14
CA VAL A 102 -8.36 16.77 0.79
C VAL A 102 -8.19 15.36 0.20
N PRO A 103 -7.60 15.23 -1.00
CA PRO A 103 -7.48 13.93 -1.65
C PRO A 103 -6.70 12.93 -0.80
N HIS A 104 -7.17 11.69 -0.78
CA HIS A 104 -6.57 10.60 -0.02
C HIS A 104 -5.18 10.15 -0.52
N HIS A 105 -4.68 10.77 -1.60
CA HIS A 105 -3.32 10.53 -2.12
C HIS A 105 -2.21 11.13 -1.25
N PHE A 106 -2.58 11.96 -0.28
CA PHE A 106 -1.66 12.57 0.67
C PHE A 106 -2.08 12.21 2.09
N ILE A 107 -1.11 11.88 2.92
CA ILE A 107 -1.33 11.70 4.36
C ILE A 107 -0.90 12.94 5.12
N LEU A 108 -1.68 13.29 6.12
CA LEU A 108 -1.34 14.36 7.05
C LEU A 108 -0.12 13.91 7.89
N SER A 109 1.05 14.44 7.56
CA SER A 109 2.30 14.08 8.22
C SER A 109 2.62 14.95 9.42
N SER A 110 2.14 16.21 9.42
CA SER A 110 2.28 17.08 10.59
C SER A 110 1.16 18.12 10.65
N LYS A 111 0.81 18.49 11.88
CA LYS A 111 -0.13 19.56 12.20
C LYS A 111 0.48 20.43 13.28
N ASN A 112 0.78 21.69 12.94
CA ASN A 112 1.18 22.70 13.90
C ASN A 112 0.01 23.66 14.16
N LEU A 113 -0.43 23.76 15.38
CA LEU A 113 -1.55 24.60 15.82
C LEU A 113 -0.99 25.78 16.62
N GLY A 114 -1.12 26.98 16.06
CA GLY A 114 -0.97 28.17 16.88
C GLY A 114 0.31 28.97 16.72
N GLU A 115 0.83 29.15 15.51
CA GLU A 115 1.72 30.30 15.27
C GLU A 115 0.86 31.58 15.22
N PHE A 116 1.08 32.49 16.14
CA PHE A 116 0.39 33.79 16.17
C PHE A 116 1.15 34.81 15.31
N PHE A 117 0.53 35.20 14.22
CA PHE A 117 1.11 36.18 13.32
C PHE A 117 0.09 37.23 12.89
N GLY A 118 0.43 38.51 13.08
CA GLY A 118 -0.42 39.62 12.65
C GLY A 118 -1.84 39.65 13.26
N GLY A 119 -2.01 39.15 14.48
CA GLY A 119 -3.33 39.09 15.13
C GLY A 119 -4.18 37.82 14.77
N CYS A 120 -3.65 36.92 13.99
CA CYS A 120 -4.32 35.67 13.57
C CYS A 120 -3.55 34.43 14.05
N ASN A 121 -4.29 33.37 14.40
CA ASN A 121 -3.69 32.07 14.59
C ASN A 121 -3.50 31.39 13.23
N ILE A 122 -2.27 30.95 12.93
CA ILE A 122 -1.98 30.21 11.72
C ILE A 122 -1.78 28.74 12.05
N HIS A 123 -2.62 27.90 11.46
CA HIS A 123 -2.47 26.45 11.53
C HIS A 123 -1.80 25.96 10.26
N THR A 124 -0.73 25.17 10.42
CA THR A 124 -0.01 24.58 9.30
C THR A 124 -0.30 23.09 9.24
N TYR A 125 -0.73 22.60 8.08
CA TYR A 125 -0.97 21.20 7.80
C TYR A 125 -0.01 20.77 6.69
N THR A 126 0.81 19.75 6.95
CA THR A 126 1.71 19.18 5.94
C THR A 126 1.19 17.82 5.54
N TYR A 127 0.98 17.63 4.26
CA TYR A 127 0.58 16.37 3.65
C TYR A 127 1.73 15.86 2.80
N THR A 128 2.05 14.59 2.94
CA THR A 128 3.16 13.95 2.22
C THR A 128 2.67 12.75 1.42
N HIS A 129 3.48 12.32 0.46
CA HIS A 129 3.23 11.11 -0.30
C HIS A 129 3.19 9.88 0.63
N PRO A 130 2.21 8.96 0.47
CA PRO A 130 2.03 7.85 1.40
C PRO A 130 3.21 6.88 1.50
N GLU A 131 4.11 6.83 0.51
CA GLU A 131 5.33 6.03 0.58
C GLU A 131 6.27 6.46 1.71
N TYR A 132 6.12 7.68 2.25
CA TYR A 132 6.84 8.11 3.45
C TYR A 132 6.48 7.29 4.69
N GLU A 133 5.30 6.65 4.77
CA GLU A 133 4.99 5.69 5.84
C GLU A 133 6.02 4.55 5.87
N TYR A 134 6.36 4.00 4.71
CA TYR A 134 7.39 2.96 4.60
C TYR A 134 8.80 3.52 4.87
N LEU A 135 9.14 4.70 4.37
CA LEU A 135 10.45 5.31 4.64
C LEU A 135 10.61 5.65 6.13
N ASN A 136 9.55 6.13 6.77
CA ASN A 136 9.53 6.40 8.21
C ASN A 136 9.67 5.11 9.03
N LEU A 137 9.05 3.99 8.58
CA LEU A 137 9.25 2.68 9.22
C LEU A 137 10.72 2.26 9.19
N ILE A 138 11.42 2.46 8.06
CA ILE A 138 12.87 2.19 7.98
C ILE A 138 13.62 3.04 9.00
N GLN A 139 13.36 4.35 9.03
CA GLN A 139 14.00 5.29 9.96
C GLN A 139 13.77 4.89 11.41
N ASP A 140 12.54 4.56 11.75
CA ASP A 140 12.09 4.14 13.07
C ASP A 140 12.85 2.90 13.58
N ILE A 141 13.00 1.89 12.69
CA ILE A 141 13.72 0.67 13.04
C ILE A 141 15.22 0.93 13.18
N LEU A 142 15.81 1.72 12.28
CA LEU A 142 17.24 2.05 12.35
C LEU A 142 17.60 2.87 13.59
N CYS A 143 16.68 3.74 14.07
CA CYS A 143 16.90 4.57 15.25
C CYS A 143 16.65 3.82 16.58
N ASP A 144 15.52 3.11 16.68
CA ASP A 144 15.01 2.60 17.96
C ASP A 144 15.03 1.07 18.06
N GLY A 145 15.30 0.37 16.92
CA GLY A 145 15.33 -1.09 16.87
C GLY A 145 16.46 -1.69 17.69
N LYS A 146 16.30 -2.95 18.08
CA LYS A 146 17.28 -3.71 18.82
C LYS A 146 17.98 -4.74 17.94
N LEU A 147 19.30 -4.85 18.07
CA LEU A 147 20.07 -5.88 17.40
C LEU A 147 19.68 -7.26 17.95
N THR A 148 19.27 -8.16 17.07
CA THR A 148 18.84 -9.52 17.41
C THR A 148 19.52 -10.54 16.51
N GLN A 149 19.90 -11.67 17.10
CA GLN A 149 20.33 -12.85 16.35
C GLN A 149 19.11 -13.64 15.88
N ASN A 150 19.23 -14.32 14.76
CA ASN A 150 18.17 -15.18 14.24
C ASN A 150 18.74 -16.43 13.53
N ARG A 151 17.84 -17.29 13.06
CA ARG A 151 18.16 -18.58 12.44
C ARG A 151 18.95 -18.51 11.13
N THR A 152 18.92 -17.38 10.43
CA THR A 152 19.56 -17.23 9.11
C THR A 152 21.06 -16.96 9.18
N GLY A 153 21.60 -16.75 10.39
CA GLY A 153 23.00 -16.39 10.59
C GLY A 153 23.34 -14.92 10.30
N VAL A 154 22.40 -14.15 9.73
CA VAL A 154 22.53 -12.70 9.57
C VAL A 154 21.70 -12.00 10.65
N ASN A 155 22.33 -11.15 11.45
CA ASN A 155 21.63 -10.40 12.50
C ASN A 155 20.58 -9.44 11.92
N THR A 156 19.59 -9.09 12.74
CA THR A 156 18.56 -8.11 12.37
C THR A 156 18.48 -6.99 13.41
N ILE A 157 18.13 -5.80 12.94
CA ILE A 157 17.64 -4.71 13.78
C ILE A 157 16.12 -4.83 13.80
N THR A 158 15.55 -5.07 14.98
CA THR A 158 14.14 -5.45 15.15
C THR A 158 13.38 -4.46 16.01
N LYS A 159 12.17 -4.09 15.57
CA LYS A 159 11.20 -3.28 16.34
C LYS A 159 9.86 -4.01 16.38
N VAL A 160 9.22 -4.02 17.56
CA VAL A 160 7.95 -4.73 17.78
C VAL A 160 6.77 -3.77 17.62
N GLY A 161 5.69 -4.24 16.98
CA GLY A 161 4.41 -3.55 16.97
C GLY A 161 4.37 -2.32 16.05
N CYS A 162 4.97 -2.40 14.87
CA CYS A 162 4.92 -1.33 13.88
C CYS A 162 3.61 -1.38 13.08
N THR A 163 3.16 -0.20 12.60
CA THR A 163 1.94 -0.09 11.79
C THR A 163 2.22 0.78 10.57
N LEU A 164 1.75 0.35 9.41
CA LEU A 164 1.69 1.12 8.17
C LEU A 164 0.23 1.39 7.81
N ARG A 165 -0.08 2.62 7.35
CA ARG A 165 -1.40 3.00 6.87
C ARG A 165 -1.28 3.58 5.46
N ILE A 166 -1.78 2.85 4.47
CA ILE A 166 -1.62 3.13 3.06
C ILE A 166 -2.99 3.44 2.44
N PRO A 167 -3.24 4.66 1.96
CA PRO A 167 -4.48 4.99 1.26
C PRO A 167 -4.55 4.29 -0.11
N LEU A 168 -5.73 3.78 -0.48
CA LEU A 168 -5.98 3.04 -1.73
C LEU A 168 -6.94 3.76 -2.69
N ALA A 169 -7.46 4.92 -2.30
CA ALA A 169 -8.45 5.63 -3.11
C ALA A 169 -7.94 5.94 -4.53
N SER A 170 -8.89 6.10 -5.47
CA SER A 170 -8.65 6.63 -6.82
C SER A 170 -7.81 5.76 -7.77
N ASN A 171 -8.00 4.44 -7.77
CA ASN A 171 -7.33 3.54 -8.72
C ASN A 171 -5.80 3.67 -8.70
N VAL A 172 -5.22 3.85 -7.53
CA VAL A 172 -3.77 3.95 -7.34
C VAL A 172 -3.26 2.64 -6.73
N LEU A 173 -2.22 2.05 -7.34
CA LEU A 173 -1.54 0.90 -6.76
C LEU A 173 -0.29 1.36 -6.00
N PRO A 174 -0.19 1.14 -4.69
CA PRO A 174 1.00 1.45 -3.92
C PRO A 174 2.13 0.46 -4.26
N VAL A 175 2.93 0.83 -5.26
CA VAL A 175 4.20 0.19 -5.60
C VAL A 175 5.31 1.15 -5.26
N LEU A 176 6.29 0.74 -4.45
CA LEU A 176 7.38 1.63 -4.06
C LEU A 176 8.06 2.24 -5.28
N THR A 177 8.35 3.52 -5.20
CA THR A 177 9.01 4.30 -6.25
C THR A 177 10.44 4.68 -5.88
N THR A 178 10.78 4.70 -4.60
CA THR A 178 12.14 4.97 -4.10
C THR A 178 13.14 3.86 -4.40
N LYS A 179 12.64 2.68 -4.79
CA LYS A 179 13.39 1.61 -5.47
C LYS A 179 12.50 0.90 -6.46
N LYS A 180 13.09 0.34 -7.51
CA LYS A 180 12.34 -0.46 -8.49
C LYS A 180 11.86 -1.77 -7.85
N VAL A 181 10.55 -2.02 -7.91
CA VAL A 181 9.87 -3.25 -7.50
C VAL A 181 9.28 -3.91 -8.75
N ASN A 182 9.43 -5.21 -8.89
CA ASN A 182 8.79 -5.94 -9.98
C ASN A 182 7.34 -6.28 -9.60
N TYR A 183 6.42 -5.38 -9.89
CA TYR A 183 5.02 -5.57 -9.56
C TYR A 183 4.37 -6.72 -10.34
N ASN A 184 4.87 -7.08 -11.52
CA ASN A 184 4.35 -8.24 -12.26
C ASN A 184 4.52 -9.53 -11.44
N HIS A 185 5.68 -9.72 -10.79
CA HIS A 185 5.87 -10.87 -9.89
C HIS A 185 4.85 -10.90 -8.76
N ILE A 186 4.46 -9.71 -8.25
CA ILE A 186 3.47 -9.60 -7.16
C ILE A 186 2.07 -9.95 -7.67
N VAL A 187 1.71 -9.49 -8.88
CA VAL A 187 0.43 -9.85 -9.53
C VAL A 187 0.36 -11.35 -9.74
N THR A 188 1.39 -11.95 -10.35
CA THR A 188 1.45 -13.40 -10.63
C THR A 188 1.38 -14.22 -9.33
N GLU A 189 2.12 -13.83 -8.28
CA GLU A 189 2.09 -14.52 -6.99
C GLU A 189 0.71 -14.42 -6.32
N LEU A 190 0.08 -13.22 -6.33
CA LEU A 190 -1.25 -13.06 -5.76
C LEU A 190 -2.30 -13.92 -6.49
N LEU A 191 -2.25 -13.98 -7.81
CA LEU A 191 -3.14 -14.84 -8.60
C LEU A 191 -2.90 -16.33 -8.30
N TRP A 192 -1.65 -16.75 -8.13
CA TRP A 192 -1.30 -18.09 -7.70
C TRP A 192 -1.92 -18.41 -6.32
N PHE A 193 -1.87 -17.48 -5.36
CA PHE A 193 -2.56 -17.64 -4.07
C PHE A 193 -4.07 -17.75 -4.24
N LEU A 194 -4.67 -16.88 -5.04
CA LEU A 194 -6.12 -16.86 -5.26
C LEU A 194 -6.64 -18.10 -6.01
N ASN A 195 -5.81 -18.72 -6.83
CA ASN A 195 -6.14 -19.98 -7.52
C ASN A 195 -6.06 -21.22 -6.64
N GLY A 196 -5.51 -21.11 -5.41
CA GLY A 196 -5.35 -22.25 -4.51
C GLY A 196 -4.25 -23.22 -4.93
N ASP A 197 -3.44 -22.88 -5.92
CA ASP A 197 -2.35 -23.71 -6.44
C ASP A 197 -1.16 -23.69 -5.47
N THR A 198 -0.65 -24.84 -5.07
CA THR A 198 0.48 -25.01 -4.13
C THR A 198 1.77 -25.44 -4.80
N ASN A 199 1.80 -25.50 -6.15
CA ASN A 199 2.97 -25.87 -6.93
C ASN A 199 3.78 -24.63 -7.34
N SER A 200 4.95 -24.41 -6.76
CA SER A 200 5.82 -23.28 -7.09
C SER A 200 6.37 -23.33 -8.53
N LYS A 201 6.34 -24.51 -9.19
CA LYS A 201 6.74 -24.63 -10.60
C LYS A 201 5.80 -23.84 -11.52
N THR A 202 4.53 -23.71 -11.14
CA THR A 202 3.60 -22.82 -11.86
C THR A 202 4.08 -21.38 -11.90
N LEU A 203 4.60 -20.88 -10.79
CA LEU A 203 5.23 -19.54 -10.73
C LEU A 203 6.55 -19.49 -11.53
N SER A 204 7.39 -20.51 -11.39
CA SER A 204 8.71 -20.53 -12.04
C SER A 204 8.59 -20.51 -13.56
N THR A 205 7.59 -21.18 -14.14
CA THR A 205 7.31 -21.14 -15.59
C THR A 205 6.92 -19.75 -16.07
N GLN A 206 6.41 -18.89 -15.20
CA GLN A 206 6.08 -17.49 -15.45
C GLN A 206 7.21 -16.52 -15.05
N GLY A 207 8.39 -17.06 -14.71
CA GLY A 207 9.59 -16.29 -14.37
C GLY A 207 9.67 -15.84 -12.91
N VAL A 208 8.73 -16.24 -12.04
CA VAL A 208 8.70 -15.90 -10.61
C VAL A 208 9.30 -17.04 -9.80
N LYS A 209 10.53 -16.85 -9.31
CA LYS A 209 11.34 -17.90 -8.67
C LYS A 209 11.53 -17.73 -7.16
N ILE A 210 10.72 -16.89 -6.53
CA ILE A 210 10.89 -16.53 -5.12
C ILE A 210 10.59 -17.67 -4.14
N TRP A 211 9.93 -18.75 -4.60
CA TRP A 211 9.60 -19.94 -3.83
C TRP A 211 10.48 -21.16 -4.15
N ASP A 212 11.31 -21.10 -5.21
CA ASP A 212 12.04 -22.27 -5.71
C ASP A 212 12.96 -22.89 -4.65
N ASP A 213 13.77 -22.07 -3.96
CA ASP A 213 14.74 -22.54 -2.97
C ASP A 213 14.07 -23.21 -1.75
N ASN A 214 12.82 -22.86 -1.45
CA ASN A 214 12.07 -23.38 -0.32
C ASN A 214 11.22 -24.63 -0.65
N THR A 215 11.18 -25.04 -1.92
CA THR A 215 10.33 -26.14 -2.40
C THR A 215 11.11 -27.25 -3.09
N THR A 216 12.45 -27.25 -2.91
CA THR A 216 13.31 -28.35 -3.41
C THR A 216 13.15 -29.61 -2.55
N ARG A 217 13.42 -30.77 -3.13
CA ARG A 217 13.45 -32.04 -2.37
C ARG A 217 14.48 -32.00 -1.24
N GLU A 218 15.61 -31.37 -1.47
CA GLU A 218 16.63 -31.16 -0.43
C GLU A 218 16.10 -30.33 0.74
N PHE A 219 15.38 -29.25 0.44
CA PHE A 219 14.73 -28.42 1.47
C PHE A 219 13.73 -29.23 2.29
N HIS A 220 12.89 -30.06 1.67
CA HIS A 220 11.95 -30.92 2.37
C HIS A 220 12.68 -31.94 3.29
N ALA A 221 13.74 -32.59 2.79
CA ALA A 221 14.52 -33.53 3.60
C ALA A 221 15.18 -32.84 4.81
N ASN A 222 15.77 -31.66 4.62
CA ASN A 222 16.36 -30.85 5.69
C ASN A 222 15.31 -30.44 6.73
N ARG A 223 14.11 -30.13 6.28
CA ARG A 223 12.98 -29.76 7.14
C ARG A 223 12.49 -30.95 7.98
N ILE A 224 12.36 -32.15 7.39
CA ILE A 224 12.04 -33.38 8.15
C ILE A 224 13.07 -33.60 9.26
N ASN A 225 14.37 -33.53 8.94
CA ASN A 225 15.45 -33.67 9.91
C ASN A 225 15.33 -32.64 11.06
N LYS A 226 14.98 -31.40 10.73
CA LYS A 226 14.77 -30.34 11.71
C LYS A 226 13.57 -30.60 12.61
N LEU A 227 12.44 -31.06 12.06
CA LEU A 227 11.24 -31.42 12.83
C LEU A 227 11.55 -32.55 13.82
N VAL A 228 12.22 -33.61 13.35
CA VAL A 228 12.64 -34.73 14.19
C VAL A 228 13.56 -34.27 15.32
N THR A 229 14.55 -33.44 15.00
CA THR A 229 15.50 -32.93 15.99
C THR A 229 14.84 -32.04 17.05
N THR A 230 13.84 -31.24 16.63
CA THR A 230 13.18 -30.26 17.50
C THR A 230 12.12 -30.90 18.38
N TYR A 231 11.34 -31.82 17.84
CA TYR A 231 10.11 -32.32 18.48
C TYR A 231 10.12 -33.82 18.78
N GLY A 232 11.08 -34.57 18.24
CA GLY A 232 11.13 -36.04 18.30
C GLY A 232 10.29 -36.72 17.22
N SER A 233 10.79 -37.85 16.69
CA SER A 233 10.19 -38.56 15.57
C SER A 233 8.74 -39.01 15.81
N GLU A 234 8.44 -39.47 17.02
CA GLU A 234 7.11 -39.99 17.35
C GLU A 234 6.02 -38.88 17.31
N ARG A 235 6.37 -37.66 17.75
CA ARG A 235 5.41 -36.55 17.71
C ARG A 235 5.08 -36.08 16.30
N VAL A 236 6.04 -36.08 15.38
CA VAL A 236 5.90 -35.53 14.03
C VAL A 236 5.74 -36.59 12.95
N LYS A 237 5.55 -37.86 13.32
CA LYS A 237 5.51 -39.00 12.39
C LYS A 237 4.45 -38.87 11.31
N ASP A 238 3.27 -38.33 11.64
CA ASP A 238 2.17 -38.20 10.69
C ASP A 238 2.41 -37.02 9.74
N ASP A 239 2.98 -35.92 10.22
CA ASP A 239 3.38 -34.79 9.37
C ASP A 239 4.52 -35.20 8.41
N ILE A 240 5.49 -35.98 8.90
CA ILE A 240 6.58 -36.51 8.06
C ILE A 240 6.04 -37.35 6.91
N LYS A 241 5.10 -38.25 7.14
CA LYS A 241 4.49 -39.09 6.11
C LYS A 241 3.86 -38.25 4.99
N ILE A 242 3.30 -37.09 5.31
CA ILE A 242 2.74 -36.17 4.33
C ILE A 242 3.87 -35.44 3.58
N ILE A 243 4.88 -34.92 4.30
CA ILE A 243 6.00 -34.21 3.67
C ILE A 243 6.84 -35.13 2.76
N GLU A 244 6.96 -36.43 3.09
CA GLU A 244 7.64 -37.41 2.24
C GLU A 244 6.96 -37.63 0.88
N GLN A 245 5.68 -37.25 0.75
CA GLN A 245 4.93 -37.31 -0.49
C GLN A 245 5.08 -36.04 -1.36
N TYR A 246 5.77 -35.01 -0.85
CA TYR A 246 5.92 -33.77 -1.58
C TYR A 246 6.85 -33.93 -2.77
N ASN A 247 6.38 -33.45 -3.91
CA ASN A 247 7.18 -33.33 -5.11
C ASN A 247 8.07 -32.10 -5.08
N GLU A 248 9.00 -32.05 -6.01
CA GLU A 248 9.76 -30.81 -6.29
C GLU A 248 8.79 -29.70 -6.70
N GLY A 249 8.80 -28.60 -5.95
CA GLY A 249 7.89 -27.47 -6.14
C GLY A 249 6.73 -27.40 -5.16
N ASP A 250 6.52 -28.44 -4.34
CA ASP A 250 5.42 -28.47 -3.38
C ASP A 250 5.67 -27.50 -2.20
N ALA A 251 4.77 -26.54 -2.02
CA ALA A 251 4.86 -25.56 -0.92
C ALA A 251 4.17 -26.04 0.36
N GLY A 252 3.46 -27.18 0.31
CA GLY A 252 2.62 -27.63 1.42
C GLY A 252 1.35 -26.79 1.56
N PRO A 253 0.60 -26.98 2.64
CA PRO A 253 -0.70 -26.32 2.88
C PRO A 253 -0.55 -24.87 3.34
N ILE A 254 0.26 -24.04 2.62
CA ILE A 254 0.50 -22.65 2.96
C ILE A 254 -0.69 -21.75 2.55
N TYR A 255 -0.49 -20.43 2.49
CA TYR A 255 -1.50 -19.38 2.23
C TYR A 255 -2.68 -19.78 1.36
N HIS A 256 -2.44 -20.19 0.13
CA HIS A 256 -3.43 -20.51 -0.89
C HIS A 256 -4.30 -21.71 -0.54
N HIS A 257 -3.71 -22.77 0.03
CA HIS A 257 -4.49 -23.91 0.51
C HIS A 257 -5.41 -23.48 1.66
N GLN A 258 -4.90 -22.73 2.62
CA GLN A 258 -5.70 -22.23 3.74
C GLN A 258 -6.79 -21.26 3.28
N TRP A 259 -6.52 -20.40 2.30
CA TRP A 259 -7.49 -19.44 1.79
C TRP A 259 -8.64 -20.09 1.02
N ARG A 260 -8.34 -21.15 0.25
CA ARG A 260 -9.30 -21.77 -0.68
C ARG A 260 -9.85 -23.10 -0.21
N HIS A 261 -9.16 -23.81 0.70
CA HIS A 261 -9.46 -25.18 1.10
C HIS A 261 -9.27 -25.40 2.61
N TRP A 262 -9.65 -24.42 3.45
CA TRP A 262 -9.49 -24.50 4.89
C TRP A 262 -10.12 -25.77 5.46
N GLY A 263 -9.34 -26.58 6.19
CA GLY A 263 -9.79 -27.82 6.81
C GLY A 263 -9.86 -29.02 5.88
N ALA A 264 -9.53 -28.88 4.60
CA ALA A 264 -9.26 -30.03 3.74
C ALA A 264 -7.93 -30.67 4.12
N GLU A 265 -7.86 -31.99 4.12
CA GLU A 265 -6.62 -32.71 4.34
C GLU A 265 -5.66 -32.48 3.16
N TYR A 266 -4.46 -31.99 3.46
CA TYR A 266 -3.45 -31.74 2.44
C TYR A 266 -2.69 -33.01 2.10
N VAL A 267 -2.58 -33.32 0.80
CA VAL A 267 -1.83 -34.47 0.26
C VAL A 267 -0.53 -33.99 -0.41
N ASN A 268 -0.65 -33.27 -1.51
CA ASN A 268 0.46 -32.68 -2.27
C ASN A 268 -0.05 -31.64 -3.28
N CYS A 269 0.89 -30.94 -3.94
CA CYS A 269 0.58 -29.87 -4.89
C CYS A 269 -0.09 -30.33 -6.20
N ASP A 270 -0.08 -31.63 -6.52
CA ASP A 270 -0.74 -32.18 -7.72
C ASP A 270 -2.19 -32.60 -7.44
N THR A 271 -2.63 -32.51 -6.18
CA THR A 271 -3.97 -32.90 -5.77
C THR A 271 -4.99 -31.81 -6.08
N ILE A 272 -6.09 -32.20 -6.73
CA ILE A 272 -7.24 -31.30 -6.92
C ILE A 272 -8.13 -31.39 -5.68
N TYR A 273 -8.19 -30.29 -4.92
CA TYR A 273 -9.00 -30.19 -3.71
C TYR A 273 -10.42 -29.77 -4.06
N THR A 274 -11.40 -30.57 -3.64
CA THR A 274 -12.84 -30.31 -3.82
C THR A 274 -13.58 -30.14 -2.51
N THR A 275 -12.86 -30.21 -1.39
CA THR A 275 -13.39 -30.09 -0.02
C THR A 275 -12.74 -28.91 0.71
N GLY A 276 -13.21 -28.69 1.94
CA GLY A 276 -12.74 -27.55 2.75
C GLY A 276 -13.59 -26.31 2.56
N ILE A 277 -13.24 -25.25 3.28
CA ILE A 277 -13.94 -23.97 3.24
C ILE A 277 -13.13 -22.99 2.39
N ASP A 278 -13.75 -22.48 1.34
CA ASP A 278 -13.21 -21.36 0.56
C ASP A 278 -13.44 -20.04 1.33
N GLN A 279 -12.42 -19.59 2.07
CA GLN A 279 -12.50 -18.38 2.87
C GLN A 279 -12.61 -17.12 1.99
N ILE A 280 -12.02 -17.12 0.77
CA ILE A 280 -12.07 -15.98 -0.14
C ILE A 280 -13.49 -15.77 -0.66
N LYS A 281 -14.15 -16.82 -1.17
CA LYS A 281 -15.55 -16.72 -1.59
C LYS A 281 -16.47 -16.36 -0.44
N ARG A 282 -16.28 -17.01 0.70
CA ARG A 282 -17.05 -16.72 1.90
C ARG A 282 -16.95 -15.26 2.34
N VAL A 283 -15.75 -14.68 2.36
CA VAL A 283 -15.59 -13.27 2.75
C VAL A 283 -16.22 -12.31 1.74
N ILE A 284 -16.19 -12.62 0.43
CA ILE A 284 -16.88 -11.85 -0.61
C ILE A 284 -18.40 -11.89 -0.41
N GLU A 285 -18.97 -13.06 -0.11
CA GLU A 285 -20.39 -13.21 0.22
C GLU A 285 -20.76 -12.38 1.46
N GLN A 286 -19.97 -12.47 2.52
CA GLN A 286 -20.18 -11.69 3.75
C GLN A 286 -20.05 -10.17 3.50
N ILE A 287 -19.10 -9.71 2.67
CA ILE A 287 -18.99 -8.30 2.26
C ILE A 287 -20.27 -7.83 1.57
N ASN A 288 -20.85 -8.64 0.69
CA ASN A 288 -22.11 -8.32 0.03
C ASN A 288 -23.29 -8.26 1.00
N ILE A 289 -23.32 -9.12 2.03
CA ILE A 289 -24.33 -9.03 3.12
C ILE A 289 -24.19 -7.70 3.85
N VAL A 290 -22.99 -7.35 4.30
CA VAL A 290 -22.72 -6.11 5.06
C VAL A 290 -22.98 -4.85 4.22
N LYS A 291 -22.67 -4.88 2.93
CA LYS A 291 -22.96 -3.79 2.00
C LYS A 291 -24.46 -3.48 1.93
N ASN A 292 -25.32 -4.52 1.97
CA ASN A 292 -26.77 -4.38 1.89
C ASN A 292 -27.43 -4.18 3.27
N ASP A 293 -26.80 -4.68 4.34
CA ASP A 293 -27.24 -4.52 5.73
C ASP A 293 -26.05 -4.11 6.62
N PRO A 294 -25.79 -2.81 6.79
CA PRO A 294 -24.70 -2.31 7.64
C PRO A 294 -24.84 -2.70 9.13
N LEU A 295 -25.99 -3.15 9.57
CA LEU A 295 -26.22 -3.61 10.95
C LEU A 295 -25.92 -5.11 11.13
N SER A 296 -25.62 -5.82 10.05
CA SER A 296 -25.29 -7.24 10.09
C SER A 296 -24.08 -7.51 10.99
N PRO A 297 -24.16 -8.52 11.88
CA PRO A 297 -23.04 -8.94 12.72
C PRO A 297 -21.81 -9.40 11.90
N GLU A 298 -22.01 -9.76 10.63
CA GLU A 298 -20.91 -10.15 9.72
C GLU A 298 -19.91 -9.03 9.49
N GLY A 299 -20.29 -7.76 9.63
CA GLY A 299 -19.40 -6.60 9.47
C GLY A 299 -18.15 -6.61 10.35
N ARG A 300 -18.14 -7.41 11.42
CA ARG A 300 -16.99 -7.59 12.34
C ARG A 300 -16.30 -8.96 12.19
N ARG A 301 -16.68 -9.76 11.17
CA ARG A 301 -16.24 -11.15 10.99
C ARG A 301 -15.64 -11.41 9.63
N LEU A 302 -15.34 -10.38 8.85
CA LEU A 302 -14.79 -10.46 7.49
C LEU A 302 -13.30 -10.84 7.52
N ILE A 303 -12.98 -12.02 8.07
CA ILE A 303 -11.62 -12.48 8.35
C ILE A 303 -11.26 -13.64 7.44
N VAL A 304 -10.03 -13.61 6.90
CA VAL A 304 -9.36 -14.72 6.22
C VAL A 304 -8.08 -15.05 6.96
N SER A 305 -7.89 -16.31 7.37
CA SER A 305 -6.72 -16.78 8.11
C SER A 305 -5.90 -17.77 7.29
N ALA A 306 -4.57 -17.58 7.29
CA ALA A 306 -3.61 -18.55 6.78
C ALA A 306 -2.94 -19.34 7.91
N TRP A 307 -3.13 -18.94 9.18
CA TRP A 307 -2.49 -19.56 10.33
C TRP A 307 -3.33 -20.70 10.87
N ASN A 308 -3.11 -21.89 10.32
CA ASN A 308 -3.73 -23.12 10.77
C ASN A 308 -2.73 -23.95 11.59
N VAL A 309 -2.94 -23.99 12.91
CA VAL A 309 -1.99 -24.62 13.85
C VAL A 309 -1.78 -26.10 13.56
N SER A 310 -2.81 -26.82 13.06
CA SER A 310 -2.70 -28.24 12.73
C SER A 310 -1.87 -28.53 11.47
N ASP A 311 -1.60 -27.52 10.65
CA ASP A 311 -0.85 -27.67 9.40
C ASP A 311 0.53 -27.00 9.41
N LEU A 312 0.89 -26.26 10.48
CA LEU A 312 2.14 -25.50 10.50
C LEU A 312 3.37 -26.37 10.24
N ASP A 313 3.39 -27.58 10.79
CA ASP A 313 4.51 -28.51 10.63
C ASP A 313 4.57 -29.12 9.22
N LYS A 314 3.53 -29.04 8.41
CA LYS A 314 3.47 -29.48 7.00
C LYS A 314 3.84 -28.38 6.00
N MET A 315 3.84 -27.11 6.41
CA MET A 315 4.12 -25.97 5.55
C MET A 315 5.62 -25.78 5.33
N VAL A 316 6.09 -25.46 4.12
CA VAL A 316 7.50 -25.14 3.85
C VAL A 316 7.95 -23.91 4.62
N LEU A 317 7.11 -22.90 4.73
CA LEU A 317 7.28 -21.70 5.55
C LEU A 317 5.96 -21.37 6.25
N ASN A 318 6.02 -21.19 7.55
CA ASN A 318 4.85 -20.74 8.30
C ASN A 318 4.46 -19.32 7.87
N PRO A 319 3.17 -19.04 7.64
CA PRO A 319 2.70 -17.76 7.09
C PRO A 319 3.20 -16.54 7.85
N CYS A 320 3.86 -15.62 7.17
CA CYS A 320 4.28 -14.32 7.73
C CYS A 320 3.09 -13.37 7.85
N HIS A 321 2.30 -13.24 6.81
CA HIS A 321 1.00 -12.56 6.81
C HIS A 321 -0.08 -13.57 7.22
N THR A 322 -0.41 -13.58 8.52
CA THR A 322 -1.13 -14.68 9.16
C THR A 322 -2.63 -14.61 8.99
N LEU A 323 -3.19 -13.42 9.02
CA LEU A 323 -4.61 -13.16 8.79
C LEU A 323 -4.82 -11.74 8.30
N PHE A 324 -5.91 -11.54 7.58
CA PHE A 324 -6.39 -10.21 7.23
C PHE A 324 -7.90 -10.10 7.43
N GLN A 325 -8.37 -8.87 7.63
CA GLN A 325 -9.77 -8.55 7.86
C GLN A 325 -10.19 -7.39 6.98
N PHE A 326 -11.34 -7.52 6.33
CA PHE A 326 -11.97 -6.42 5.61
C PHE A 326 -12.92 -5.63 6.49
N HIS A 327 -13.12 -4.37 6.12
CA HIS A 327 -14.07 -3.46 6.77
C HIS A 327 -14.86 -2.73 5.68
N VAL A 328 -16.20 -2.82 5.77
CA VAL A 328 -17.12 -2.10 4.87
C VAL A 328 -17.69 -0.91 5.64
N LEU A 329 -17.41 0.30 5.19
CA LEU A 329 -17.88 1.55 5.81
C LEU A 329 -18.25 2.55 4.70
N ASP A 330 -19.46 3.06 4.72
CA ASP A 330 -19.94 4.14 3.82
C ASP A 330 -19.61 3.88 2.33
N GLY A 331 -19.89 2.65 1.85
CA GLY A 331 -19.63 2.26 0.47
C GLY A 331 -18.16 2.02 0.12
N THR A 332 -17.27 2.02 1.13
CA THR A 332 -15.84 1.79 0.96
C THR A 332 -15.39 0.46 1.57
N LEU A 333 -14.27 -0.07 1.05
CA LEU A 333 -13.62 -1.28 1.56
C LEU A 333 -12.19 -0.95 2.03
N SER A 334 -11.90 -1.30 3.28
CA SER A 334 -10.55 -1.26 3.87
C SER A 334 -10.08 -2.66 4.20
N CYS A 335 -8.75 -2.88 4.19
CA CYS A 335 -8.13 -4.13 4.63
C CYS A 335 -7.17 -3.87 5.80
N THR A 336 -7.27 -4.69 6.84
CA THR A 336 -6.29 -4.74 7.93
C THR A 336 -5.56 -6.07 7.90
N LEU A 337 -4.24 -6.04 7.77
CA LEU A 337 -3.37 -7.21 7.74
C LEU A 337 -2.61 -7.34 9.07
N TYR A 338 -2.65 -8.50 9.70
CA TYR A 338 -1.74 -8.87 10.76
C TYR A 338 -0.58 -9.68 10.18
N GLN A 339 0.63 -9.12 10.26
CA GLN A 339 1.87 -9.74 9.82
C GLN A 339 2.75 -10.04 11.03
N ARG A 340 2.97 -11.34 11.34
CA ARG A 340 3.76 -11.75 12.52
C ARG A 340 5.23 -11.38 12.41
N SER A 341 5.75 -11.30 11.18
CA SER A 341 7.15 -11.03 10.89
C SER A 341 7.28 -10.37 9.52
N GLY A 342 8.07 -9.31 9.41
CA GLY A 342 8.25 -8.54 8.20
C GLY A 342 9.70 -8.13 7.96
N ASP A 343 10.34 -8.69 6.92
CA ASP A 343 11.56 -8.15 6.34
C ASP A 343 11.24 -6.84 5.64
N VAL A 344 11.70 -5.74 6.22
CA VAL A 344 11.39 -4.40 5.71
C VAL A 344 12.12 -4.12 4.39
N GLY A 345 13.26 -4.76 4.17
CA GLY A 345 14.04 -4.57 2.95
C GLY A 345 13.40 -5.21 1.71
N LEU A 346 12.91 -6.43 1.82
CA LEU A 346 12.42 -7.22 0.67
C LEU A 346 10.94 -7.60 0.78
N GLY A 347 10.49 -8.10 1.93
CA GLY A 347 9.14 -8.65 2.09
C GLY A 347 8.05 -7.59 2.16
N ILE A 348 8.19 -6.58 3.03
CA ILE A 348 7.17 -5.56 3.23
C ILE A 348 6.78 -4.81 1.95
N PRO A 349 7.70 -4.41 1.04
CA PRO A 349 7.34 -3.82 -0.24
C PRO A 349 6.40 -4.68 -1.09
N TYR A 350 6.62 -5.99 -1.11
CA TYR A 350 5.75 -6.95 -1.80
C TYR A 350 4.38 -7.06 -1.12
N ASN A 351 4.37 -7.17 0.22
CA ASN A 351 3.13 -7.30 0.99
C ASN A 351 2.23 -6.07 0.86
N ILE A 352 2.79 -4.85 0.88
CA ILE A 352 2.04 -3.60 0.63
C ILE A 352 1.30 -3.69 -0.71
N THR A 353 2.02 -3.97 -1.79
CA THR A 353 1.44 -4.00 -3.14
C THR A 353 0.45 -5.16 -3.30
N SER A 354 0.77 -6.36 -2.78
CA SER A 354 -0.08 -7.55 -2.88
C SER A 354 -1.42 -7.35 -2.17
N TYR A 355 -1.42 -6.88 -0.91
CA TYR A 355 -2.66 -6.68 -0.17
C TYR A 355 -3.46 -5.45 -0.62
N ALA A 356 -2.78 -4.43 -1.14
CA ALA A 356 -3.44 -3.33 -1.81
C ALA A 356 -4.19 -3.82 -3.05
N LEU A 357 -3.52 -4.60 -3.91
CA LEU A 357 -4.13 -5.20 -5.11
C LEU A 357 -5.30 -6.12 -4.73
N LEU A 358 -5.13 -7.00 -3.74
CA LEU A 358 -6.20 -7.86 -3.23
C LEU A 358 -7.41 -7.02 -2.79
N THR A 359 -7.20 -5.91 -2.08
CA THR A 359 -8.28 -5.04 -1.64
C THR A 359 -9.00 -4.39 -2.82
N HIS A 360 -8.27 -3.96 -3.85
CA HIS A 360 -8.85 -3.42 -5.08
C HIS A 360 -9.68 -4.47 -5.85
N ILE A 361 -9.18 -5.72 -5.95
CA ILE A 361 -9.89 -6.83 -6.60
C ILE A 361 -11.21 -7.10 -5.88
N ILE A 362 -11.17 -7.32 -4.57
CA ILE A 362 -12.37 -7.61 -3.76
C ILE A 362 -13.36 -6.44 -3.80
N ALA A 363 -12.88 -5.20 -3.72
CA ALA A 363 -13.71 -4.01 -3.86
C ALA A 363 -14.42 -3.96 -5.23
N THR A 364 -13.69 -4.27 -6.31
CA THR A 364 -14.25 -4.31 -7.68
C THR A 364 -15.36 -5.36 -7.79
N ILE A 365 -15.15 -6.58 -7.27
CA ILE A 365 -16.15 -7.65 -7.27
C ILE A 365 -17.38 -7.25 -6.45
N ALA A 366 -17.18 -6.65 -5.28
CA ALA A 366 -18.27 -6.23 -4.40
C ALA A 366 -18.95 -4.91 -4.83
N GLY A 367 -18.41 -4.19 -5.82
CA GLY A 367 -18.89 -2.86 -6.23
C GLY A 367 -18.76 -1.84 -5.10
N LEU A 368 -17.62 -1.86 -4.40
CA LEU A 368 -17.21 -0.92 -3.36
C LEU A 368 -16.00 -0.09 -3.82
N VAL A 369 -15.73 1.01 -3.11
CA VAL A 369 -14.54 1.84 -3.38
C VAL A 369 -13.43 1.41 -2.41
N PRO A 370 -12.24 1.01 -2.88
CA PRO A 370 -11.11 0.72 -2.00
C PRO A 370 -10.68 2.00 -1.28
N LYS A 371 -10.40 1.91 0.02
CA LYS A 371 -10.12 3.07 0.86
C LYS A 371 -8.71 3.07 1.44
N GLU A 372 -8.33 2.03 2.15
CA GLU A 372 -7.02 1.94 2.78
C GLU A 372 -6.59 0.50 3.08
N LEU A 373 -5.29 0.31 3.17
CA LEU A 373 -4.64 -0.87 3.70
C LEU A 373 -3.91 -0.50 4.99
N VAL A 374 -4.21 -1.20 6.08
CA VAL A 374 -3.49 -1.08 7.35
C VAL A 374 -2.72 -2.36 7.59
N ILE A 375 -1.40 -2.28 7.78
CA ILE A 375 -0.55 -3.43 8.09
C ILE A 375 -0.01 -3.29 9.50
N PHE A 376 -0.37 -4.21 10.38
CA PHE A 376 0.25 -4.37 11.68
C PHE A 376 1.37 -5.40 11.59
N ILE A 377 2.61 -4.99 11.88
CA ILE A 377 3.80 -5.83 11.81
C ILE A 377 4.29 -6.11 13.22
N ALA A 378 4.06 -7.33 13.72
CA ALA A 378 4.42 -7.69 15.08
C ALA A 378 5.94 -7.69 15.30
N ASN A 379 6.71 -8.24 14.35
CA ASN A 379 8.17 -8.21 14.34
C ASN A 379 8.64 -7.58 13.03
N ALA A 380 8.84 -6.27 13.01
CA ALA A 380 9.43 -5.55 11.87
C ALA A 380 10.95 -5.57 12.02
N HIS A 381 11.67 -6.01 10.97
CA HIS A 381 13.11 -6.13 11.05
C HIS A 381 13.83 -5.75 9.76
N ILE A 382 15.05 -5.27 9.93
CA ILE A 382 16.01 -4.96 8.88
C ILE A 382 17.23 -5.85 9.09
N TYR A 383 17.60 -6.66 8.10
CA TYR A 383 18.85 -7.42 8.12
C TYR A 383 20.05 -6.49 8.13
N THR A 384 21.08 -6.81 8.89
CA THR A 384 22.24 -5.92 9.06
C THR A 384 23.01 -5.67 7.76
N ASP A 385 22.97 -6.60 6.81
CA ASP A 385 23.54 -6.46 5.47
C ASP A 385 22.66 -5.62 4.51
N HIS A 386 21.43 -5.24 4.93
CA HIS A 386 20.55 -4.33 4.18
C HIS A 386 20.61 -2.87 4.66
N VAL A 387 21.27 -2.59 5.80
CA VAL A 387 21.26 -1.25 6.42
C VAL A 387 21.74 -0.17 5.47
N THR A 388 22.88 -0.37 4.80
CA THR A 388 23.44 0.60 3.85
C THR A 388 22.49 0.90 2.69
N GLN A 389 21.85 -0.14 2.15
CA GLN A 389 20.92 -0.05 1.05
C GLN A 389 19.65 0.70 1.43
N LEU A 390 19.12 0.43 2.61
CA LEU A 390 17.92 1.10 3.10
C LEU A 390 18.19 2.54 3.53
N THR A 391 19.36 2.84 4.10
CA THR A 391 19.80 4.22 4.35
C THR A 391 19.90 5.02 3.05
N MET A 392 20.47 4.42 1.99
CA MET A 392 20.49 5.05 0.68
C MET A 392 19.06 5.25 0.12
N GLN A 393 18.16 4.28 0.29
CA GLN A 393 16.76 4.40 -0.17
C GLN A 393 16.07 5.60 0.48
N GLN A 394 16.32 5.89 1.74
CA GLN A 394 15.74 7.02 2.46
C GLN A 394 16.16 8.39 1.90
N THR A 395 17.27 8.48 1.16
CA THR A 395 17.69 9.74 0.49
C THR A 395 16.91 10.02 -0.80
N ARG A 396 16.06 9.11 -1.25
CA ARG A 396 15.32 9.22 -2.51
C ARG A 396 13.91 9.76 -2.27
N GLU A 397 13.53 10.76 -3.04
CA GLU A 397 12.17 11.30 -3.02
C GLU A 397 11.19 10.31 -3.67
N PRO A 398 10.04 10.01 -3.06
CA PRO A 398 8.99 9.24 -3.70
C PRO A 398 8.51 9.90 -5.02
N MET A 399 8.11 9.07 -5.98
CA MET A 399 7.45 9.49 -7.20
C MET A 399 5.96 9.14 -7.12
N VAL A 400 5.15 9.71 -8.00
CA VAL A 400 3.71 9.37 -8.10
C VAL A 400 3.54 7.88 -8.33
N TRP A 401 2.64 7.27 -7.55
CA TRP A 401 2.29 5.87 -7.70
C TRP A 401 1.58 5.59 -9.03
N PRO A 402 1.73 4.38 -9.60
CA PRO A 402 1.08 3.99 -10.82
C PRO A 402 -0.44 3.93 -10.71
N THR A 403 -1.10 4.12 -11.83
CA THR A 403 -2.54 3.92 -11.95
C THR A 403 -2.84 2.44 -12.12
N LEU A 404 -3.81 1.93 -11.35
CA LEU A 404 -4.35 0.59 -11.45
C LEU A 404 -5.69 0.60 -12.17
N LEU A 405 -5.80 -0.20 -13.20
CA LEU A 405 -7.08 -0.50 -13.86
C LEU A 405 -7.38 -1.98 -13.68
N ILE A 406 -8.57 -2.28 -13.20
CA ILE A 406 -9.08 -3.65 -13.07
C ILE A 406 -10.34 -3.74 -13.93
N ASN A 407 -10.40 -4.75 -14.82
CA ASN A 407 -11.59 -5.03 -15.60
C ASN A 407 -12.75 -5.40 -14.66
N LYS A 408 -13.98 -5.27 -15.15
CA LYS A 408 -15.15 -5.68 -14.38
C LYS A 408 -15.15 -7.20 -14.21
N ILE A 409 -14.88 -7.66 -13.00
CA ILE A 409 -14.84 -9.07 -12.62
C ILE A 409 -16.07 -9.35 -11.76
N GLN A 410 -16.75 -10.48 -11.99
CA GLN A 410 -17.91 -10.91 -11.22
C GLN A 410 -17.57 -12.06 -10.25
N ASP A 411 -16.58 -12.87 -10.61
CA ASP A 411 -16.18 -14.03 -9.82
C ASP A 411 -14.65 -14.08 -9.72
N ILE A 412 -14.16 -14.32 -8.52
CA ILE A 412 -12.73 -14.40 -8.20
C ILE A 412 -12.04 -15.54 -8.98
N ASP A 413 -12.74 -16.62 -9.29
CA ASP A 413 -12.17 -17.76 -10.03
C ASP A 413 -11.91 -17.46 -11.52
N ASN A 414 -12.52 -16.39 -12.05
CA ASN A 414 -12.32 -15.97 -13.43
C ASN A 414 -11.24 -14.89 -13.59
N LEU A 415 -10.60 -14.49 -12.49
CA LEU A 415 -9.58 -13.44 -12.49
C LEU A 415 -8.30 -13.96 -13.16
N THR A 416 -7.77 -13.17 -14.10
CA THR A 416 -6.53 -13.42 -14.83
C THR A 416 -5.61 -12.20 -14.81
N GLU A 417 -4.35 -12.36 -15.22
CA GLU A 417 -3.41 -11.23 -15.37
C GLU A 417 -3.91 -10.18 -16.38
N ASN A 418 -4.67 -10.59 -17.41
CA ASN A 418 -5.23 -9.69 -18.42
C ASN A 418 -6.29 -8.72 -17.85
N ASP A 419 -6.82 -9.01 -16.68
CA ASP A 419 -7.80 -8.16 -16.01
C ASP A 419 -7.17 -7.06 -15.18
N ILE A 420 -5.84 -7.08 -15.03
CA ILE A 420 -5.07 -6.16 -14.18
C ILE A 420 -4.09 -5.38 -15.06
N THR A 421 -4.27 -4.07 -15.15
CA THR A 421 -3.36 -3.20 -15.91
C THR A 421 -2.77 -2.14 -14.99
N VAL A 422 -1.44 -2.06 -14.96
CA VAL A 422 -0.70 -1.05 -14.19
C VAL A 422 -0.04 -0.08 -15.17
N LEU A 423 -0.42 1.20 -15.08
CA LEU A 423 0.01 2.27 -15.99
C LEU A 423 0.92 3.26 -15.28
N ASN A 424 1.87 3.80 -16.03
CA ASN A 424 2.71 4.93 -15.60
C ASN A 424 3.63 4.64 -14.39
N TYR A 425 3.98 3.40 -14.12
CA TYR A 425 4.94 3.10 -13.06
C TYR A 425 6.33 3.66 -13.39
N LYS A 426 6.77 4.57 -12.56
CA LYS A 426 8.12 5.16 -12.58
C LYS A 426 8.75 4.97 -11.22
N SER A 427 10.06 4.69 -11.19
CA SER A 427 10.78 4.49 -9.94
C SER A 427 12.25 4.88 -10.09
N HIS A 428 12.91 5.08 -8.98
CA HIS A 428 14.36 5.07 -8.91
C HIS A 428 14.91 3.68 -9.28
N SER A 429 16.21 3.61 -9.52
CA SER A 429 16.91 2.36 -9.86
C SER A 429 16.72 1.29 -8.79
N HIS A 430 16.84 0.04 -9.22
CA HIS A 430 16.84 -1.12 -8.32
C HIS A 430 17.94 -1.00 -7.25
N ILE A 431 17.62 -1.44 -6.03
CA ILE A 431 18.58 -1.58 -4.93
C ILE A 431 18.73 -3.08 -4.64
N LYS A 432 19.90 -3.61 -4.93
CA LYS A 432 20.18 -5.04 -4.72
C LYS A 432 20.36 -5.32 -3.24
N MET A 433 19.54 -6.23 -2.72
CA MET A 433 19.64 -6.81 -1.37
C MET A 433 19.61 -8.32 -1.47
N LYS A 434 20.34 -9.03 -0.60
CA LYS A 434 20.40 -10.49 -0.61
C LYS A 434 19.25 -11.03 0.26
N MET A 435 18.51 -12.00 -0.25
CA MET A 435 17.50 -12.69 0.55
C MET A 435 18.20 -13.60 1.56
N ALA A 436 17.81 -13.49 2.84
CA ALA A 436 18.25 -14.40 3.90
C ALA A 436 17.30 -15.61 3.92
N VAL A 437 17.85 -16.81 3.78
CA VAL A 437 17.10 -18.08 3.68
C VAL A 437 17.20 -18.88 4.96
#